data_9909126d1d8b7d3404f93f3fb3c19ebe
#
_entry.id   9909126d1d8b7d3404f93f3fb3c19ebe
#
_cell.length_a   1.000
_cell.length_b   1.000
_cell.length_c   1.000
_cell.angle_alpha   90.00
_cell.angle_beta   90.00
_cell.angle_gamma   90.00
#
_symmetry.space_group_name_H-M   'P 1'
#
loop_
_entity.id
_entity.type
_entity.pdbx_description
1 polymer ?
#
loop_
_entity_poly.entity_id
_entity_poly.type
_entity_poly.pdbx_seq_one_letter_code
_entity_poly.pdbx_strand_id
1 'polypeptide(L)'
;AHVLPQAVHELFPEAKLGIGPPIDDGFYYDFDVEQPFTPEDLDALETRMRKIIKENQKFERREVTDDEARAELADEPYKLELIGLKSSAATAGEGASVEVGEGGLTIYDNLRRDGSLAWKDLCRGPHVPTTKRIGAFKLMRSAAAYWRGNEKNKQLQRIYGTTWATKEDLDAYLHRIEEAQRRDHRRLGAELDLFSFPDEIGSGLAVFHPKGGVLRKAMEEYSRLRHEEADYEFVYSPHITKGQLFKTSGHLDWYADGMYPPMKLDGDIDYYLKPMNCPMHNLIFKSRGRSY
;
A
#
# COMPACT_ATOMS: atom_id res chain seq x y z
N ALA A 1 -5.86 -13.84 -6.57
CA ALA A 1 -4.63 -14.18 -5.83
C ALA A 1 -4.33 -15.68 -5.88
N HIS A 2 -5.24 -16.57 -5.46
CA HIS A 2 -5.03 -18.01 -5.18
C HIS A 2 -4.52 -18.87 -6.35
N VAL A 3 -4.76 -18.48 -7.61
CA VAL A 3 -4.22 -19.18 -8.79
C VAL A 3 -2.74 -18.87 -9.02
N LEU A 4 -2.25 -17.73 -8.55
CA LEU A 4 -0.84 -17.36 -8.70
C LEU A 4 0.09 -18.28 -7.91
N PRO A 5 -0.08 -18.53 -6.59
CA PRO A 5 0.78 -19.43 -5.85
C PRO A 5 0.71 -20.87 -6.36
N GLN A 6 -0.44 -21.35 -6.86
CA GLN A 6 -0.48 -22.64 -7.54
C GLN A 6 0.44 -22.64 -8.78
N ALA A 7 0.38 -21.58 -9.61
CA ALA A 7 1.23 -21.47 -10.78
C ALA A 7 2.72 -21.38 -10.41
N VAL A 8 3.04 -20.67 -9.32
CA VAL A 8 4.41 -20.57 -8.80
C VAL A 8 4.91 -21.93 -8.36
N HIS A 9 4.18 -22.67 -7.53
CA HIS A 9 4.60 -24.02 -7.09
C HIS A 9 4.81 -25.00 -8.26
N GLU A 10 4.02 -24.86 -9.32
CA GLU A 10 4.17 -25.74 -10.49
C GLU A 10 5.41 -25.43 -11.34
N LEU A 11 5.89 -24.19 -11.35
CA LEU A 11 7.08 -23.75 -12.09
C LEU A 11 8.33 -23.64 -11.19
N PHE A 12 8.13 -23.34 -9.91
CA PHE A 12 9.17 -23.14 -8.91
C PHE A 12 8.82 -23.94 -7.64
N PRO A 13 9.00 -25.26 -7.64
CA PRO A 13 8.56 -26.15 -6.55
C PRO A 13 9.19 -25.84 -5.18
N GLU A 14 10.38 -25.22 -5.17
CA GLU A 14 11.10 -24.86 -3.94
C GLU A 14 10.59 -23.55 -3.31
N ALA A 15 9.74 -22.76 -4.02
CA ALA A 15 9.19 -21.53 -3.51
C ALA A 15 8.34 -21.78 -2.25
N LYS A 16 8.50 -20.95 -1.20
CA LYS A 16 7.66 -21.01 -0.01
C LYS A 16 6.65 -19.88 -0.02
N LEU A 17 5.45 -20.18 0.47
CA LEU A 17 4.30 -19.28 0.43
C LEU A 17 4.29 -18.34 1.63
N GLY A 18 4.25 -17.03 1.36
CA GLY A 18 3.95 -15.99 2.33
C GLY A 18 2.45 -15.73 2.45
N ILE A 19 2.03 -14.49 2.15
CA ILE A 19 0.64 -14.04 2.18
C ILE A 19 0.20 -13.47 0.83
N GLY A 20 -1.11 -13.50 0.56
CA GLY A 20 -1.69 -13.04 -0.71
C GLY A 20 -3.00 -12.29 -0.59
N PRO A 21 -3.04 -11.11 0.09
CA PRO A 21 -4.27 -10.34 0.25
C PRO A 21 -4.72 -9.66 -1.05
N PRO A 22 -6.03 -9.38 -1.18
CA PRO A 22 -6.53 -8.42 -2.17
C PRO A 22 -6.10 -7.00 -1.79
N ILE A 23 -5.94 -6.15 -2.82
CA ILE A 23 -5.75 -4.70 -2.72
C ILE A 23 -6.74 -4.01 -3.65
N ASP A 24 -6.88 -2.67 -3.57
CA ASP A 24 -7.91 -1.91 -4.28
C ASP A 24 -8.01 -2.24 -5.78
N ASP A 25 -6.88 -2.25 -6.51
CA ASP A 25 -6.86 -2.51 -7.94
C ASP A 25 -6.36 -3.93 -8.31
N GLY A 26 -6.36 -4.87 -7.35
CA GLY A 26 -5.88 -6.22 -7.65
C GLY A 26 -5.50 -7.05 -6.43
N PHE A 27 -4.31 -7.60 -6.44
CA PHE A 27 -3.78 -8.45 -5.39
C PHE A 27 -2.25 -8.46 -5.42
N TYR A 28 -1.65 -8.96 -4.35
CA TYR A 28 -0.26 -9.41 -4.40
C TYR A 28 -0.13 -10.80 -3.76
N TYR A 29 1.02 -11.41 -3.92
CA TYR A 29 1.40 -12.61 -3.18
C TYR A 29 2.91 -12.61 -2.93
N ASP A 30 3.30 -12.98 -1.71
CA ASP A 30 4.70 -13.03 -1.26
C ASP A 30 5.24 -14.45 -1.35
N PHE A 31 6.43 -14.58 -1.89
CA PHE A 31 7.13 -15.84 -2.07
C PHE A 31 8.55 -15.75 -1.53
N ASP A 32 8.98 -16.80 -0.84
CA ASP A 32 10.38 -17.00 -0.55
C ASP A 32 11.00 -17.85 -1.66
N VAL A 33 11.89 -17.26 -2.42
CA VAL A 33 12.60 -17.87 -3.54
C VAL A 33 14.09 -17.54 -3.48
N GLU A 34 14.94 -18.39 -4.01
CA GLU A 34 16.39 -18.15 -4.04
C GLU A 34 16.79 -17.02 -4.98
N GLN A 35 16.12 -16.91 -6.13
CA GLN A 35 16.37 -15.90 -7.14
C GLN A 35 15.13 -15.03 -7.33
N PRO A 36 15.29 -13.69 -7.46
CA PRO A 36 14.18 -12.80 -7.77
C PRO A 36 13.50 -13.17 -9.08
N PHE A 37 12.16 -13.02 -9.13
CA PHE A 37 11.41 -13.23 -10.37
C PHE A 37 11.78 -12.20 -11.43
N THR A 38 12.07 -12.68 -12.62
CA THR A 38 12.34 -11.86 -13.81
C THR A 38 11.03 -11.51 -14.55
N PRO A 39 11.04 -10.54 -15.49
CA PRO A 39 9.88 -10.30 -16.36
C PRO A 39 9.46 -11.54 -17.15
N GLU A 40 10.40 -12.35 -17.61
CA GLU A 40 10.16 -13.60 -18.33
C GLU A 40 9.45 -14.63 -17.45
N ASP A 41 9.79 -14.68 -16.16
CA ASP A 41 9.10 -15.54 -15.18
C ASP A 41 7.64 -15.10 -15.00
N LEU A 42 7.37 -13.80 -14.94
CA LEU A 42 6.01 -13.28 -14.85
C LEU A 42 5.18 -13.67 -16.09
N ASP A 43 5.73 -13.62 -17.28
CA ASP A 43 5.05 -14.04 -18.51
C ASP A 43 4.78 -15.56 -18.51
N ALA A 44 5.73 -16.37 -18.04
CA ALA A 44 5.56 -17.81 -17.86
C ALA A 44 4.48 -18.14 -16.84
N LEU A 45 4.47 -17.44 -15.71
CA LEU A 45 3.46 -17.55 -14.66
C LEU A 45 2.07 -17.16 -15.18
N GLU A 46 1.92 -16.05 -15.91
CA GLU A 46 0.65 -15.68 -16.55
C GLU A 46 0.15 -16.78 -17.48
N THR A 47 1.05 -17.35 -18.28
CA THR A 47 0.72 -18.43 -19.21
C THR A 47 0.22 -19.67 -18.45
N ARG A 48 0.87 -20.02 -17.32
CA ARG A 48 0.44 -21.13 -16.47
C ARG A 48 -0.90 -20.83 -15.78
N MET A 49 -1.08 -19.64 -15.22
CA MET A 49 -2.34 -19.21 -14.63
C MET A 49 -3.50 -19.31 -15.62
N ARG A 50 -3.31 -18.91 -16.89
CA ARG A 50 -4.32 -19.05 -17.94
C ARG A 50 -4.72 -20.49 -18.20
N LYS A 51 -3.76 -21.43 -18.11
CA LYS A 51 -4.04 -22.88 -18.21
C LYS A 51 -4.87 -23.36 -17.02
N ILE A 52 -4.48 -23.03 -15.79
CA ILE A 52 -5.22 -23.37 -14.56
C ILE A 52 -6.66 -22.84 -14.62
N ILE A 53 -6.86 -21.59 -15.08
CA ILE A 53 -8.19 -21.02 -15.28
C ILE A 53 -9.04 -21.83 -16.27
N LYS A 54 -8.44 -22.27 -17.39
CA LYS A 54 -9.14 -23.10 -18.40
C LYS A 54 -9.47 -24.51 -17.88
N GLU A 55 -8.72 -25.04 -16.92
CA GLU A 55 -9.01 -26.33 -16.29
C GLU A 55 -10.33 -26.29 -15.50
N ASN A 56 -10.84 -25.12 -15.16
CA ASN A 56 -12.08 -24.90 -14.43
C ASN A 56 -12.10 -25.67 -13.09
N GLN A 57 -11.05 -25.49 -12.31
CA GLN A 57 -10.91 -26.08 -10.98
C GLN A 57 -11.95 -25.45 -10.03
N LYS A 58 -12.54 -26.27 -9.15
CA LYS A 58 -13.45 -25.85 -8.09
C LYS A 58 -12.65 -25.40 -6.87
N PHE A 59 -13.02 -24.28 -6.26
CA PHE A 59 -12.53 -23.88 -4.94
C PHE A 59 -13.45 -24.49 -3.87
N GLU A 60 -12.88 -25.29 -2.97
CA GLU A 60 -13.61 -25.87 -1.86
C GLU A 60 -13.00 -25.43 -0.53
N ARG A 61 -13.82 -24.80 0.31
CA ARG A 61 -13.43 -24.35 1.64
C ARG A 61 -13.72 -25.43 2.65
N ARG A 62 -12.76 -25.77 3.47
CA ARG A 62 -12.96 -26.65 4.63
C ARG A 62 -12.36 -26.03 5.89
N GLU A 63 -13.01 -26.27 7.00
CA GLU A 63 -12.50 -25.92 8.32
C GLU A 63 -11.57 -27.01 8.81
N VAL A 64 -10.46 -26.62 9.42
CA VAL A 64 -9.44 -27.52 9.93
C VAL A 64 -9.03 -27.11 11.32
N THR A 65 -8.57 -28.08 12.11
CA THR A 65 -7.92 -27.84 13.39
C THR A 65 -6.51 -27.30 13.19
N ASP A 66 -5.94 -26.72 14.24
CA ASP A 66 -4.56 -26.21 14.20
C ASP A 66 -3.55 -27.35 13.90
N ASP A 67 -3.78 -28.53 14.44
CA ASP A 67 -2.92 -29.72 14.23
C ASP A 67 -3.02 -30.24 12.78
N GLU A 68 -4.22 -30.30 12.23
CA GLU A 68 -4.45 -30.67 10.82
C GLU A 68 -3.79 -29.66 9.89
N ALA A 69 -3.96 -28.35 10.13
CA ALA A 69 -3.35 -27.32 9.33
C ALA A 69 -1.82 -27.39 9.37
N ARG A 70 -1.23 -27.61 10.55
CA ARG A 70 0.22 -27.79 10.69
C ARG A 70 0.74 -29.04 9.97
N ALA A 71 0.01 -30.13 10.02
CA ALA A 71 0.38 -31.36 9.33
C ALA A 71 0.31 -31.20 7.80
N GLU A 72 -0.73 -30.51 7.31
CA GLU A 72 -0.95 -30.32 5.89
C GLU A 72 -0.03 -29.27 5.23
N LEU A 73 0.47 -28.32 6.01
CA LEU A 73 1.32 -27.22 5.58
C LEU A 73 2.74 -27.31 6.19
N ALA A 74 3.18 -28.53 6.53
CA ALA A 74 4.45 -28.78 7.21
C ALA A 74 5.67 -28.18 6.46
N ASP A 75 5.60 -28.11 5.14
CA ASP A 75 6.65 -27.58 4.27
C ASP A 75 6.57 -26.07 4.04
N GLU A 76 5.57 -25.37 4.64
CA GLU A 76 5.31 -23.94 4.46
C GLU A 76 5.61 -23.15 5.74
N PRO A 77 6.87 -22.74 5.99
CA PRO A 77 7.29 -22.15 7.27
C PRO A 77 6.52 -20.87 7.62
N TYR A 78 6.20 -20.04 6.65
CA TYR A 78 5.46 -18.80 6.87
C TYR A 78 3.99 -19.07 7.22
N LYS A 79 3.37 -20.10 6.64
CA LYS A 79 2.01 -20.53 7.02
C LYS A 79 1.98 -21.11 8.43
N LEU A 80 2.99 -21.87 8.83
CA LEU A 80 3.14 -22.38 10.19
C LEU A 80 3.30 -21.23 11.21
N GLU A 81 4.06 -20.18 10.86
CA GLU A 81 4.17 -18.98 11.70
C GLU A 81 2.82 -18.29 11.86
N LEU A 82 2.05 -18.11 10.77
CA LEU A 82 0.72 -17.48 10.82
C LEU A 82 -0.26 -18.27 11.70
N ILE A 83 -0.26 -19.60 11.63
CA ILE A 83 -1.07 -20.47 12.50
C ILE A 83 -0.71 -20.23 13.98
N GLY A 84 0.60 -20.07 14.29
CA GLY A 84 1.08 -19.79 15.64
C GLY A 84 0.66 -18.43 16.19
N LEU A 85 0.41 -17.45 15.33
CA LEU A 85 0.01 -16.08 15.70
C LEU A 85 -1.49 -15.92 15.97
N LYS A 86 -2.32 -16.91 15.66
CA LYS A 86 -3.77 -16.89 15.87
C LYS A 86 -4.16 -16.54 17.32
N SER A 87 -3.36 -16.94 18.30
CA SER A 87 -3.59 -16.67 19.71
C SER A 87 -3.13 -15.27 20.17
N SER A 88 -2.44 -14.51 19.32
CA SER A 88 -1.87 -13.19 19.64
C SER A 88 -2.32 -12.11 18.65
N ALA A 89 -3.62 -12.00 18.38
CA ALA A 89 -4.23 -11.07 17.42
C ALA A 89 -3.77 -9.59 17.55
N ALA A 90 -3.24 -9.20 18.72
CA ALA A 90 -2.72 -7.86 18.98
C ALA A 90 -1.37 -7.55 18.32
N THR A 91 -0.67 -8.56 17.76
CA THR A 91 0.67 -8.40 17.17
C THR A 91 0.77 -8.77 15.69
N ALA A 92 -0.35 -9.14 15.07
CA ALA A 92 -0.40 -9.42 13.64
C ALA A 92 -0.32 -8.10 12.85
N GLY A 93 0.83 -7.83 12.23
CA GLY A 93 0.99 -6.74 11.27
C GLY A 93 0.00 -6.84 10.11
N GLU A 94 -0.13 -5.76 9.32
CA GLU A 94 -0.98 -5.73 8.12
C GLU A 94 -0.76 -6.98 7.26
N GLY A 95 -1.84 -7.70 6.96
CA GLY A 95 -1.85 -8.89 6.11
C GLY A 95 -2.07 -10.23 6.82
N ALA A 96 -1.57 -10.45 8.05
CA ALA A 96 -1.77 -11.72 8.75
C ALA A 96 -3.24 -11.96 9.11
N SER A 97 -3.99 -10.92 9.48
CA SER A 97 -5.44 -10.97 9.75
C SER A 97 -6.27 -11.41 8.54
N VAL A 98 -5.76 -11.19 7.32
CA VAL A 98 -6.44 -11.59 6.08
C VAL A 98 -6.44 -13.11 5.89
N GLU A 99 -5.40 -13.80 6.34
CA GLU A 99 -5.27 -15.24 6.16
C GLU A 99 -5.78 -16.07 7.35
N VAL A 100 -5.58 -15.62 8.58
CA VAL A 100 -5.84 -16.44 9.78
C VAL A 100 -7.05 -15.97 10.59
N GLY A 101 -7.31 -14.65 10.68
CA GLY A 101 -8.45 -14.07 11.42
C GLY A 101 -8.59 -14.49 12.87
N GLU A 102 -9.71 -14.11 13.50
CA GLU A 102 -10.06 -14.47 14.88
C GLU A 102 -10.87 -15.80 14.99
N GLY A 103 -11.19 -16.44 13.86
CA GLY A 103 -12.02 -17.65 13.78
C GLY A 103 -11.25 -18.96 13.66
N GLY A 104 -11.96 -20.03 13.27
CA GLY A 104 -11.38 -21.32 12.90
C GLY A 104 -10.44 -21.19 11.68
N LEU A 105 -9.41 -22.04 11.60
CA LEU A 105 -8.56 -22.08 10.42
C LEU A 105 -9.30 -22.69 9.24
N THR A 106 -9.05 -22.17 8.07
CA THR A 106 -9.65 -22.71 6.84
C THR A 106 -8.59 -22.90 5.76
N ILE A 107 -8.72 -24.02 5.06
CA ILE A 107 -7.95 -24.34 3.87
C ILE A 107 -8.88 -24.29 2.67
N TYR A 108 -8.41 -23.72 1.59
CA TYR A 108 -9.04 -23.79 0.29
C TYR A 108 -8.32 -24.80 -0.59
N ASP A 109 -9.07 -25.81 -1.03
CA ASP A 109 -8.60 -26.81 -1.97
C ASP A 109 -9.02 -26.41 -3.38
N ASN A 110 -8.05 -26.48 -4.31
CA ASN A 110 -8.31 -26.37 -5.74
C ASN A 110 -8.51 -27.78 -6.30
N LEU A 111 -9.73 -28.11 -6.66
CA LEU A 111 -10.09 -29.45 -7.13
C LEU A 111 -10.24 -29.47 -8.65
N ARG A 112 -9.62 -30.48 -9.30
CA ARG A 112 -9.83 -30.76 -10.72
C ARG A 112 -11.24 -31.24 -10.98
N ARG A 113 -11.62 -31.36 -12.25
CA ARG A 113 -12.98 -31.81 -12.63
C ARG A 113 -13.30 -33.25 -12.20
N ASP A 114 -12.29 -34.08 -12.04
CA ASP A 114 -12.42 -35.44 -11.52
C ASP A 114 -12.47 -35.53 -9.99
N GLY A 115 -12.43 -34.38 -9.31
CA GLY A 115 -12.43 -34.28 -7.86
C GLY A 115 -11.03 -34.45 -7.23
N SER A 116 -9.99 -34.70 -7.99
CA SER A 116 -8.64 -34.80 -7.45
C SER A 116 -8.12 -33.43 -7.01
N LEU A 117 -7.32 -33.44 -5.93
CA LEU A 117 -6.67 -32.24 -5.42
C LEU A 117 -5.61 -31.76 -6.43
N ALA A 118 -5.73 -30.51 -6.88
CA ALA A 118 -4.72 -29.86 -7.70
C ALA A 118 -3.72 -29.09 -6.84
N TRP A 119 -4.21 -28.36 -5.85
CA TRP A 119 -3.40 -27.51 -4.98
C TRP A 119 -4.24 -27.05 -3.77
N LYS A 120 -3.60 -26.59 -2.70
CA LYS A 120 -4.27 -26.11 -1.50
C LYS A 120 -3.48 -24.99 -0.83
N ASP A 121 -4.17 -24.11 -0.07
CA ASP A 121 -3.55 -23.07 0.73
C ASP A 121 -4.37 -22.70 1.96
N LEU A 122 -3.71 -22.20 2.99
CA LEU A 122 -4.32 -21.56 4.15
C LEU A 122 -4.92 -20.21 3.73
N CYS A 123 -6.23 -20.05 3.82
CA CYS A 123 -6.89 -18.82 3.39
C CYS A 123 -8.29 -18.71 4.02
N ARG A 124 -8.69 -17.48 4.39
CA ARG A 124 -10.05 -17.20 4.86
C ARG A 124 -11.09 -17.14 3.75
N GLY A 125 -10.66 -16.78 2.56
CA GLY A 125 -11.57 -16.45 1.48
C GLY A 125 -12.33 -15.11 1.70
N PRO A 126 -13.50 -14.90 1.08
CA PRO A 126 -14.16 -15.86 0.18
C PRO A 126 -13.50 -15.96 -1.18
N HIS A 127 -13.70 -17.07 -1.86
CA HIS A 127 -13.28 -17.28 -3.24
C HIS A 127 -14.46 -17.43 -4.18
N VAL A 128 -14.22 -17.17 -5.47
CA VAL A 128 -15.17 -17.52 -6.53
C VAL A 128 -15.37 -19.03 -6.58
N PRO A 129 -16.52 -19.55 -7.04
CA PRO A 129 -16.79 -20.97 -7.01
C PRO A 129 -15.82 -21.83 -7.83
N THR A 130 -15.33 -21.30 -8.95
CA THR A 130 -14.37 -22.00 -9.82
C THR A 130 -13.41 -21.02 -10.47
N THR A 131 -12.25 -21.53 -10.89
CA THR A 131 -11.24 -20.71 -11.59
C THR A 131 -11.77 -20.11 -12.89
N LYS A 132 -12.75 -20.72 -13.55
CA LYS A 132 -13.38 -20.19 -14.76
C LYS A 132 -14.11 -18.85 -14.56
N ARG A 133 -14.46 -18.51 -13.32
CA ARG A 133 -15.10 -17.23 -12.97
C ARG A 133 -14.10 -16.06 -12.88
N ILE A 134 -12.82 -16.35 -12.94
CA ILE A 134 -11.78 -15.32 -12.97
C ILE A 134 -11.83 -14.65 -14.34
N GLY A 135 -11.97 -13.32 -14.32
CA GLY A 135 -12.00 -12.49 -15.53
C GLY A 135 -10.62 -12.27 -16.13
N ALA A 136 -10.43 -11.11 -16.72
CA ALA A 136 -9.13 -10.71 -17.26
C ALA A 136 -8.16 -10.35 -16.15
N PHE A 137 -6.90 -10.72 -16.26
CA PHE A 137 -5.87 -10.42 -15.28
C PHE A 137 -4.51 -10.17 -15.95
N LYS A 138 -3.63 -9.50 -15.21
CA LYS A 138 -2.22 -9.32 -15.58
C LYS A 138 -1.34 -9.32 -14.34
N LEU A 139 -0.16 -9.93 -14.43
CA LEU A 139 0.92 -9.74 -13.45
C LEU A 139 1.67 -8.47 -13.81
N MET A 140 1.79 -7.56 -12.85
CA MET A 140 2.27 -6.21 -13.11
C MET A 140 3.78 -6.07 -12.92
N ARG A 141 4.28 -6.57 -11.80
CA ARG A 141 5.69 -6.49 -11.42
C ARG A 141 6.02 -7.41 -10.26
N SER A 142 7.30 -7.66 -10.06
CA SER A 142 7.84 -8.18 -8.80
C SER A 142 8.57 -7.08 -8.04
N ALA A 143 8.63 -7.20 -6.72
CA ALA A 143 9.39 -6.33 -5.84
C ALA A 143 9.81 -7.09 -4.58
N ALA A 144 10.91 -6.68 -3.97
CA ALA A 144 11.30 -7.16 -2.66
C ALA A 144 10.37 -6.59 -1.57
N ALA A 145 9.99 -7.42 -0.61
CA ALA A 145 9.17 -7.02 0.53
C ALA A 145 9.61 -7.77 1.79
N TYR A 146 9.81 -7.06 2.89
CA TYR A 146 10.13 -7.72 4.15
C TYR A 146 8.93 -8.47 4.70
N TRP A 147 9.14 -9.70 5.16
CA TRP A 147 8.10 -10.49 5.81
C TRP A 147 7.44 -9.70 6.94
N ARG A 148 6.10 -9.57 6.87
CA ARG A 148 5.28 -8.80 7.80
C ARG A 148 5.69 -7.33 7.95
N GLY A 149 6.27 -6.72 6.92
CA GLY A 149 6.69 -5.31 6.94
C GLY A 149 7.83 -4.97 7.90
N ASN A 150 8.48 -5.96 8.49
CA ASN A 150 9.56 -5.73 9.43
C ASN A 150 10.92 -5.93 8.74
N GLU A 151 11.74 -4.90 8.68
CA GLU A 151 13.07 -4.90 8.05
C GLU A 151 14.07 -5.90 8.65
N LYS A 152 13.81 -6.40 9.88
CA LYS A 152 14.62 -7.43 10.55
C LYS A 152 14.29 -8.84 10.08
N ASN A 153 13.16 -9.02 9.41
CA ASN A 153 12.73 -10.31 8.87
C ASN A 153 13.31 -10.55 7.48
N LYS A 154 13.21 -11.79 7.02
CA LYS A 154 13.64 -12.17 5.68
C LYS A 154 12.92 -11.35 4.61
N GLN A 155 13.64 -10.96 3.59
CA GLN A 155 13.09 -10.29 2.42
C GLN A 155 12.54 -11.34 1.45
N LEU A 156 11.27 -11.24 1.13
CA LEU A 156 10.54 -12.09 0.20
C LEU A 156 10.39 -11.40 -1.16
N GLN A 157 9.99 -12.14 -2.17
CA GLN A 157 9.62 -11.61 -3.48
C GLN A 157 8.10 -11.47 -3.56
N ARG A 158 7.63 -10.27 -3.76
CA ARG A 158 6.21 -9.92 -3.89
C ARG A 158 5.85 -9.76 -5.36
N ILE A 159 4.91 -10.56 -5.85
CA ILE A 159 4.34 -10.40 -7.19
C ILE A 159 3.02 -9.64 -7.07
N TYR A 160 2.91 -8.53 -7.77
CA TYR A 160 1.67 -7.76 -7.91
C TYR A 160 0.92 -8.18 -9.16
N GLY A 161 -0.39 -8.37 -9.01
CA GLY A 161 -1.29 -8.63 -10.11
C GLY A 161 -2.55 -7.80 -10.02
N THR A 162 -3.19 -7.58 -11.17
CA THR A 162 -4.50 -6.93 -11.26
C THR A 162 -5.50 -7.86 -11.93
N THR A 163 -6.78 -7.73 -11.58
CA THR A 163 -7.85 -8.54 -12.17
C THR A 163 -9.12 -7.73 -12.35
N TRP A 164 -9.79 -7.92 -13.48
CA TRP A 164 -10.94 -7.15 -13.93
C TRP A 164 -12.02 -8.07 -14.48
N ALA A 165 -13.25 -7.61 -14.49
CA ALA A 165 -14.39 -8.42 -14.96
C ALA A 165 -14.24 -8.77 -16.45
N THR A 166 -13.81 -7.81 -17.26
CA THR A 166 -13.64 -7.96 -18.71
C THR A 166 -12.23 -7.63 -19.16
N LYS A 167 -11.91 -8.01 -20.39
CA LYS A 167 -10.63 -7.63 -21.00
C LYS A 167 -10.57 -6.13 -21.30
N GLU A 168 -11.69 -5.55 -21.68
CA GLU A 168 -11.83 -4.13 -21.97
C GLU A 168 -11.52 -3.28 -20.71
N ASP A 169 -12.01 -3.69 -19.54
CA ASP A 169 -11.72 -3.02 -18.27
C ASP A 169 -10.23 -3.12 -17.91
N LEU A 170 -9.62 -4.29 -18.13
CA LEU A 170 -8.18 -4.48 -17.93
C LEU A 170 -7.37 -3.58 -18.86
N ASP A 171 -7.69 -3.56 -20.14
CA ASP A 171 -7.00 -2.75 -21.15
C ASP A 171 -7.12 -1.25 -20.82
N ALA A 172 -8.30 -0.80 -20.40
CA ALA A 172 -8.52 0.57 -19.93
C ALA A 172 -7.68 0.92 -18.69
N TYR A 173 -7.57 0.00 -17.74
CA TYR A 173 -6.71 0.16 -16.56
C TYR A 173 -5.23 0.27 -16.94
N LEU A 174 -4.75 -0.65 -17.78
CA LEU A 174 -3.34 -0.64 -18.23
C LEU A 174 -3.02 0.64 -19.00
N HIS A 175 -3.92 1.11 -19.87
CA HIS A 175 -3.76 2.38 -20.56
C HIS A 175 -3.69 3.57 -19.57
N ARG A 176 -4.54 3.57 -18.53
CA ARG A 176 -4.49 4.60 -17.47
C ARG A 176 -3.15 4.62 -16.73
N ILE A 177 -2.58 3.46 -16.44
CA ILE A 177 -1.26 3.35 -15.81
C ILE A 177 -0.16 3.88 -16.74
N GLU A 178 -0.19 3.52 -18.00
CA GLU A 178 0.76 4.02 -19.02
C GLU A 178 0.68 5.55 -19.15
N GLU A 179 -0.54 6.09 -19.26
CA GLU A 179 -0.77 7.53 -19.27
C GLU A 179 -0.29 8.23 -17.99
N ALA A 180 -0.49 7.61 -16.82
CA ALA A 180 0.03 8.14 -15.56
C ALA A 180 1.56 8.21 -15.55
N GLN A 181 2.23 7.16 -16.04
CA GLN A 181 3.70 7.15 -16.17
C GLN A 181 4.19 8.22 -17.17
N ARG A 182 3.49 8.38 -18.29
CA ARG A 182 3.81 9.41 -19.28
C ARG A 182 3.67 10.81 -18.70
N ARG A 183 2.73 11.01 -17.76
CA ARG A 183 2.45 12.30 -17.09
C ARG A 183 3.16 12.45 -15.74
N ASP A 184 4.17 11.63 -15.44
CA ASP A 184 4.91 11.73 -14.19
C ASP A 184 5.52 13.14 -14.05
N HIS A 185 5.20 13.82 -12.95
CA HIS A 185 5.64 15.19 -12.68
C HIS A 185 7.15 15.34 -12.61
N ARG A 186 7.89 14.31 -12.22
CA ARG A 186 9.36 14.32 -12.17
C ARG A 186 9.95 14.42 -13.57
N ARG A 187 9.34 13.69 -14.51
CA ARG A 187 9.72 13.75 -15.93
C ARG A 187 9.27 15.06 -16.56
N LEU A 188 7.99 15.38 -16.46
CA LEU A 188 7.46 16.62 -17.05
C LEU A 188 8.03 17.87 -16.42
N GLY A 189 8.34 17.85 -15.13
CA GLY A 189 9.01 18.95 -14.42
C GLY A 189 10.36 19.32 -15.06
N ALA A 190 11.18 18.31 -15.38
CA ALA A 190 12.45 18.51 -16.06
C ALA A 190 12.27 18.90 -17.54
N GLU A 191 11.45 18.13 -18.31
CA GLU A 191 11.26 18.36 -19.75
C GLU A 191 10.65 19.74 -20.07
N LEU A 192 9.76 20.23 -19.23
CA LEU A 192 9.06 21.50 -19.42
C LEU A 192 9.65 22.66 -18.62
N ASP A 193 10.73 22.42 -17.89
CA ASP A 193 11.38 23.44 -17.04
C ASP A 193 10.40 24.07 -16.03
N LEU A 194 9.71 23.22 -15.24
CA LEU A 194 8.68 23.66 -14.31
C LEU A 194 9.24 23.97 -12.91
N PHE A 195 10.17 23.17 -12.42
CA PHE A 195 10.78 23.29 -11.10
C PHE A 195 12.10 22.51 -11.02
N SER A 196 12.89 22.86 -10.02
CA SER A 196 14.12 22.15 -9.66
C SER A 196 14.24 21.96 -8.16
N PHE A 197 15.18 21.12 -7.75
CA PHE A 197 15.55 20.87 -6.35
C PHE A 197 17.05 21.12 -6.19
N PRO A 198 17.49 22.39 -6.06
CA PRO A 198 18.91 22.71 -5.88
C PRO A 198 19.41 22.19 -4.53
N ASP A 199 20.57 21.52 -4.53
CA ASP A 199 21.16 20.99 -3.30
C ASP A 199 21.52 22.10 -2.30
N GLU A 200 21.79 23.30 -2.80
CA GLU A 200 22.18 24.48 -2.02
C GLU A 200 21.10 24.94 -1.05
N ILE A 201 19.83 24.68 -1.33
CA ILE A 201 18.73 25.10 -0.46
C ILE A 201 18.22 23.98 0.46
N GLY A 202 18.67 22.75 0.24
CA GLY A 202 18.32 21.61 1.04
C GLY A 202 17.36 20.62 0.37
N SER A 203 17.37 19.38 0.86
CA SER A 203 16.60 18.28 0.29
C SER A 203 15.09 18.49 0.37
N GLY A 204 14.39 18.20 -0.71
CA GLY A 204 12.92 18.24 -0.77
C GLY A 204 12.32 19.63 -0.91
N LEU A 205 13.13 20.68 -1.06
CA LEU A 205 12.69 22.06 -1.25
C LEU A 205 12.67 22.41 -2.74
N ALA A 206 11.45 22.57 -3.30
CA ALA A 206 11.26 22.87 -4.71
C ALA A 206 11.35 24.37 -5.01
N VAL A 207 12.13 24.73 -6.03
CA VAL A 207 12.12 26.06 -6.64
C VAL A 207 11.28 25.99 -7.92
N PHE A 208 10.20 26.74 -7.98
CA PHE A 208 9.35 26.83 -9.18
C PHE A 208 9.93 27.84 -10.16
N HIS A 209 10.16 27.40 -11.39
CA HIS A 209 10.58 28.23 -12.52
C HIS A 209 9.36 28.98 -13.12
N PRO A 210 9.52 29.93 -14.04
CA PRO A 210 8.40 30.77 -14.49
C PRO A 210 7.18 29.99 -14.99
N LYS A 211 7.37 28.92 -15.77
CA LYS A 211 6.26 28.07 -16.25
C LYS A 211 5.58 27.30 -15.10
N GLY A 212 6.37 26.76 -14.18
CA GLY A 212 5.89 26.08 -12.98
C GLY A 212 5.15 27.06 -12.06
N GLY A 213 5.65 28.29 -11.93
CA GLY A 213 4.97 29.36 -11.19
C GLY A 213 3.59 29.70 -11.73
N VAL A 214 3.40 29.68 -13.05
CA VAL A 214 2.07 29.85 -13.67
C VAL A 214 1.14 28.72 -13.28
N LEU A 215 1.60 27.45 -13.35
CA LEU A 215 0.80 26.29 -12.95
C LEU A 215 0.41 26.35 -11.46
N ARG A 216 1.39 26.65 -10.60
CA ARG A 216 1.16 26.76 -9.16
C ARG A 216 0.12 27.84 -8.86
N LYS A 217 0.27 29.02 -9.46
CA LYS A 217 -0.69 30.12 -9.31
C LYS A 217 -2.10 29.70 -9.74
N ALA A 218 -2.24 29.06 -10.88
CA ALA A 218 -3.55 28.60 -11.37
C ALA A 218 -4.22 27.60 -10.40
N MET A 219 -3.44 26.69 -9.82
CA MET A 219 -3.95 25.75 -8.81
C MET A 219 -4.34 26.44 -7.50
N GLU A 220 -3.54 27.40 -7.04
CA GLU A 220 -3.83 28.18 -5.84
C GLU A 220 -5.12 29.02 -6.04
N GLU A 221 -5.29 29.64 -7.20
CA GLU A 221 -6.49 30.42 -7.56
C GLU A 221 -7.73 29.50 -7.64
N TYR A 222 -7.61 28.34 -8.27
CA TYR A 222 -8.71 27.37 -8.31
C TYR A 222 -9.12 26.88 -6.93
N SER A 223 -8.14 26.53 -6.08
CA SER A 223 -8.41 26.12 -4.70
C SER A 223 -9.10 27.24 -3.91
N ARG A 224 -8.61 28.47 -4.02
CA ARG A 224 -9.21 29.65 -3.39
C ARG A 224 -10.68 29.81 -3.79
N LEU A 225 -10.94 29.81 -5.11
CA LEU A 225 -12.29 29.98 -5.64
C LEU A 225 -13.27 28.92 -5.11
N ARG A 226 -12.83 27.64 -5.07
CA ARG A 226 -13.68 26.56 -4.55
C ARG A 226 -14.00 26.72 -3.06
N HIS A 227 -13.07 27.22 -2.26
CA HIS A 227 -13.31 27.48 -0.85
C HIS A 227 -14.23 28.71 -0.64
N GLU A 228 -14.02 29.78 -1.38
CA GLU A 228 -14.87 30.96 -1.33
C GLU A 228 -16.33 30.67 -1.74
N GLU A 229 -16.52 29.84 -2.79
CA GLU A 229 -17.86 29.35 -3.19
C GLU A 229 -18.56 28.49 -2.13
N ALA A 230 -17.78 27.88 -1.22
CA ALA A 230 -18.28 27.08 -0.09
C ALA A 230 -18.32 27.88 1.23
N ASP A 231 -18.31 29.22 1.17
CA ASP A 231 -18.37 30.12 2.31
C ASP A 231 -17.22 29.99 3.31
N TYR A 232 -16.03 29.56 2.85
CA TYR A 232 -14.82 29.55 3.69
C TYR A 232 -14.17 30.95 3.67
N GLU A 233 -13.76 31.38 4.85
CA GLU A 233 -13.01 32.65 5.01
C GLU A 233 -11.51 32.35 5.11
N PHE A 234 -10.67 33.11 4.40
CA PHE A 234 -9.22 33.00 4.45
C PHE A 234 -8.63 33.80 5.60
N VAL A 235 -7.70 33.18 6.31
CA VAL A 235 -6.92 33.79 7.36
C VAL A 235 -5.43 33.63 7.09
N TYR A 236 -4.64 34.57 7.57
CA TYR A 236 -3.19 34.57 7.45
C TYR A 236 -2.55 34.47 8.82
N SER A 237 -1.71 33.50 9.04
CA SER A 237 -0.98 33.29 10.30
C SER A 237 0.52 33.32 10.07
N PRO A 238 1.35 33.78 11.04
CA PRO A 238 2.80 33.79 10.90
C PRO A 238 3.35 32.36 10.75
N HIS A 239 4.48 32.23 10.04
CA HIS A 239 5.14 30.93 9.88
C HIS A 239 5.94 30.50 11.10
N ILE A 240 6.34 31.43 11.94
CA ILE A 240 7.09 31.20 13.17
C ILE A 240 6.31 31.72 14.38
N THR A 241 6.49 31.09 15.54
CA THR A 241 5.86 31.52 16.79
C THR A 241 6.70 31.11 18.01
N LYS A 242 6.41 31.73 19.15
CA LYS A 242 7.05 31.37 20.45
C LYS A 242 6.70 29.93 20.83
N GLY A 243 7.69 29.20 21.36
CA GLY A 243 7.54 27.82 21.81
C GLY A 243 6.44 27.57 22.83
N GLN A 244 6.08 28.59 23.62
CA GLN A 244 5.01 28.48 24.61
C GLN A 244 3.66 28.06 24.00
N LEU A 245 3.34 28.51 22.77
CA LEU A 245 2.11 28.12 22.10
C LEU A 245 2.10 26.61 21.81
N PHE A 246 3.25 26.07 21.40
CA PHE A 246 3.40 24.63 21.11
C PHE A 246 3.49 23.75 22.36
N LYS A 247 3.94 24.28 23.48
CA LYS A 247 3.77 23.63 24.78
C LYS A 247 2.30 23.53 25.17
N THR A 248 1.57 24.65 25.11
CA THR A 248 0.14 24.69 25.45
C THR A 248 -0.70 23.76 24.59
N SER A 249 -0.35 23.60 23.31
CA SER A 249 -1.08 22.74 22.36
C SER A 249 -0.58 21.29 22.35
N GLY A 250 0.43 20.94 23.16
CA GLY A 250 1.00 19.58 23.25
C GLY A 250 1.89 19.16 22.07
N HIS A 251 2.18 20.05 21.11
CA HIS A 251 3.00 19.68 19.95
C HIS A 251 4.43 19.29 20.32
N LEU A 252 5.02 19.93 21.33
CA LEU A 252 6.37 19.62 21.79
C LEU A 252 6.44 18.31 22.57
N ASP A 253 5.31 17.79 23.08
CA ASP A 253 5.25 16.52 23.80
C ASP A 253 5.02 15.34 22.84
N TRP A 254 4.20 15.53 21.79
CA TRP A 254 3.75 14.45 20.91
C TRP A 254 4.45 14.43 19.54
N TYR A 255 4.93 15.58 19.07
CA TYR A 255 5.42 15.74 17.69
C TYR A 255 6.81 16.39 17.61
N ALA A 256 7.56 16.42 18.71
CA ALA A 256 8.87 17.07 18.79
C ALA A 256 9.84 16.56 17.69
N ASP A 257 9.85 15.27 17.45
CA ASP A 257 10.72 14.63 16.44
C ASP A 257 10.40 15.03 15.00
N GLY A 258 9.18 15.48 14.73
CA GLY A 258 8.73 15.97 13.43
C GLY A 258 8.82 17.49 13.26
N MET A 259 9.32 18.21 14.26
CA MET A 259 9.45 19.67 14.23
C MET A 259 10.90 20.08 13.95
N TYR A 260 11.08 21.17 13.21
CA TYR A 260 12.38 21.81 13.11
C TYR A 260 12.87 22.25 14.50
N PRO A 261 14.21 22.20 14.76
CA PRO A 261 14.75 22.66 16.04
C PRO A 261 14.42 24.15 16.28
N PRO A 262 14.37 24.60 17.54
CA PRO A 262 14.06 25.97 17.84
C PRO A 262 15.14 26.94 17.31
N MET A 263 14.67 28.07 16.84
CA MET A 263 15.51 29.24 16.54
C MET A 263 15.65 30.06 17.82
N LYS A 264 16.89 30.20 18.29
CA LYS A 264 17.20 31.05 19.46
C LYS A 264 17.40 32.48 19.00
N LEU A 265 16.60 33.37 19.54
CA LEU A 265 16.74 34.81 19.39
C LEU A 265 17.26 35.42 20.71
N ASP A 266 17.64 36.69 20.67
CA ASP A 266 18.09 37.40 21.87
C ASP A 266 17.05 37.31 22.99
N GLY A 267 17.46 36.97 24.23
CA GLY A 267 16.63 36.94 25.41
C GLY A 267 16.02 35.58 25.77
N ASP A 268 16.66 34.46 25.48
CA ASP A 268 16.26 33.09 25.86
C ASP A 268 14.83 32.65 25.44
N ILE A 269 14.29 33.26 24.40
CA ILE A 269 12.99 32.89 23.85
C ILE A 269 13.19 32.01 22.62
N ASP A 270 12.69 30.78 22.71
CA ASP A 270 12.69 29.85 21.59
C ASP A 270 11.52 30.14 20.64
N TYR A 271 11.82 30.30 19.35
CA TYR A 271 10.85 30.36 18.26
C TYR A 271 10.93 29.09 17.44
N TYR A 272 9.79 28.64 16.97
CA TYR A 272 9.64 27.43 16.16
C TYR A 272 8.97 27.75 14.83
N LEU A 273 9.39 27.08 13.78
CA LEU A 273 8.63 26.99 12.54
C LEU A 273 7.36 26.16 12.82
N LYS A 274 6.20 26.65 12.43
CA LYS A 274 4.94 25.96 12.70
C LYS A 274 4.84 24.65 11.91
N PRO A 275 4.58 23.50 12.56
CA PRO A 275 4.29 22.26 11.86
C PRO A 275 2.83 22.24 11.34
N MET A 276 1.93 22.96 12.00
CA MET A 276 0.50 23.03 11.69
C MET A 276 -0.06 24.42 11.99
N ASN A 277 -1.17 24.79 11.34
CA ASN A 277 -1.87 26.08 11.55
C ASN A 277 -2.84 26.04 12.75
N CYS A 278 -3.23 24.87 13.25
CA CYS A 278 -4.28 24.71 14.26
C CYS A 278 -4.13 25.61 15.50
N PRO A 279 -2.93 25.74 16.13
CA PRO A 279 -2.79 26.60 17.28
C PRO A 279 -3.11 28.07 17.00
N MET A 280 -2.76 28.58 15.80
CA MET A 280 -3.04 29.96 15.39
C MET A 280 -4.54 30.16 15.13
N HIS A 281 -5.21 29.19 14.52
CA HIS A 281 -6.67 29.22 14.32
C HIS A 281 -7.41 29.27 15.67
N ASN A 282 -6.94 28.54 16.68
CA ASN A 282 -7.48 28.61 18.03
C ASN A 282 -7.28 30.01 18.66
N LEU A 283 -6.16 30.70 18.38
CA LEU A 283 -5.95 32.08 18.83
C LEU A 283 -6.92 33.03 18.13
N ILE A 284 -7.21 32.85 16.84
CA ILE A 284 -8.23 33.64 16.14
C ILE A 284 -9.61 33.42 16.77
N PHE A 285 -9.97 32.16 17.04
CA PHE A 285 -11.25 31.84 17.71
C PHE A 285 -11.33 32.50 19.10
N LYS A 286 -10.25 32.42 19.89
CA LYS A 286 -10.18 33.01 21.25
C LYS A 286 -10.12 34.53 21.26
N SER A 287 -9.81 35.22 20.16
CA SER A 287 -9.57 36.66 20.11
C SER A 287 -10.80 37.50 20.49
N ARG A 288 -12.01 36.96 20.41
CA ARG A 288 -13.29 37.58 20.79
C ARG A 288 -14.30 36.52 21.19
N GLY A 289 -15.34 36.94 21.98
CA GLY A 289 -16.44 36.03 22.31
C GLY A 289 -17.18 35.58 21.05
N ARG A 290 -17.44 34.27 20.98
CA ARG A 290 -18.15 33.61 19.88
C ARG A 290 -19.20 32.68 20.45
N SER A 291 -20.27 32.48 19.70
CA SER A 291 -21.36 31.56 20.00
C SER A 291 -21.56 30.67 18.78
N TYR A 292 -22.06 29.47 19.00
CA TYR A 292 -22.48 28.54 17.94
C TYR A 292 -23.68 29.13 17.19
#